data_9d72f4cbf357171e16ad8aa76b5f8baf
#
_entry.id   9d72f4cbf357171e16ad8aa76b5f8baf
#
_cell.length_a   1.000
_cell.length_b   1.000
_cell.length_c   1.000
_cell.angle_alpha   90.00
_cell.angle_beta   90.00
_cell.angle_gamma   90.00
#
_symmetry.space_group_name_H-M   'P 1'
#
loop_
_entity.id
_entity.type
_entity.pdbx_description
1 polymer ?
#
loop_
_entity_poly.entity_id
_entity_poly.type
_entity_poly.pdbx_seq_one_letter_code
_entity_poly.pdbx_strand_id
1 'polypeptide(L)'
;MSVYFYGCISLDGYLATKDHDLTWLYESGTTESTGYDKFYEKMDIVVMGRKTFNEILKVGKPYQFYPKTKNYVFTSDTTIREEGFKFINQDVVEFIKTLDKNKNIWIVGGNTLVAPLLDHDLFDVMYIQIAPVLLGEGIPLFTQKSQLKRYELKKVHQYDQFAELIYYKK
;
A
#
# COMPACT_ATOMS: atom_id res chain seq x y z
N MET A 1 -0.69 -12.85 12.69
CA MET A 1 -0.57 -11.52 12.09
C MET A 1 0.16 -11.68 10.77
N SER A 2 -0.40 -11.13 9.72
CA SER A 2 0.31 -11.03 8.46
C SER A 2 0.23 -9.59 7.96
N VAL A 3 1.37 -9.06 7.54
CA VAL A 3 1.51 -7.69 7.02
C VAL A 3 1.62 -7.77 5.51
N TYR A 4 0.70 -7.10 4.85
CA TYR A 4 0.56 -7.10 3.41
C TYR A 4 0.90 -5.73 2.82
N PHE A 5 1.58 -5.73 1.70
CA PHE A 5 1.57 -4.63 0.76
C PHE A 5 0.68 -5.00 -0.43
N TYR A 6 -0.14 -4.08 -0.90
CA TYR A 6 -0.86 -4.16 -2.15
C TYR A 6 -0.80 -2.80 -2.82
N GLY A 7 -0.23 -2.73 -4.00
CA GLY A 7 -0.11 -1.49 -4.75
C GLY A 7 0.30 -1.72 -6.19
N CYS A 8 0.10 -0.67 -6.99
CA CYS A 8 0.51 -0.64 -8.39
C CYS A 8 1.72 0.27 -8.56
N ILE A 9 2.62 -0.16 -9.44
CA ILE A 9 3.79 0.61 -9.86
C ILE A 9 3.81 0.74 -11.38
N SER A 10 4.53 1.72 -11.86
CA SER A 10 4.91 1.81 -13.27
C SER A 10 5.86 0.66 -13.64
N LEU A 11 6.04 0.40 -14.92
CA LEU A 11 6.94 -0.64 -15.43
C LEU A 11 8.39 -0.42 -14.97
N ASP A 12 8.79 0.83 -14.75
CA ASP A 12 10.11 1.24 -14.23
C ASP A 12 10.15 1.45 -12.70
N GLY A 13 9.10 1.01 -11.96
CA GLY A 13 9.16 0.84 -10.51
C GLY A 13 8.70 2.01 -9.65
N TYR A 14 7.98 2.98 -10.21
CA TYR A 14 7.50 4.15 -9.48
C TYR A 14 6.04 4.01 -9.02
N LEU A 15 5.74 4.49 -7.81
CA LEU A 15 4.38 4.57 -7.24
C LEU A 15 3.60 5.75 -7.78
N ALA A 16 4.27 6.85 -8.08
CA ALA A 16 3.69 8.10 -8.53
C ALA A 16 4.73 8.94 -9.24
N THR A 17 4.31 9.99 -9.95
CA THR A 17 5.22 11.04 -10.42
C THR A 17 5.87 11.78 -9.24
N LYS A 18 6.86 12.62 -9.49
CA LYS A 18 7.49 13.46 -8.44
C LYS A 18 6.48 14.36 -7.71
N ASP A 19 5.46 14.81 -8.43
CA ASP A 19 4.39 15.67 -7.89
C ASP A 19 3.24 14.89 -7.26
N HIS A 20 3.42 13.58 -7.03
CA HIS A 20 2.43 12.66 -6.48
C HIS A 20 1.20 12.45 -7.37
N ASP A 21 1.28 12.73 -8.67
CA ASP A 21 0.19 12.47 -9.61
C ASP A 21 0.05 10.97 -9.92
N LEU A 22 -1.20 10.51 -10.00
CA LEU A 22 -1.60 9.12 -10.27
C LEU A 22 -2.45 9.01 -11.55
N THR A 23 -2.58 10.06 -12.34
CA THR A 23 -3.40 10.07 -13.57
C THR A 23 -3.02 8.94 -14.50
N TRP A 24 -1.73 8.68 -14.67
CA TRP A 24 -1.20 7.58 -15.46
C TRP A 24 -1.74 6.20 -15.04
N LEU A 25 -1.99 6.01 -13.75
CA LEU A 25 -2.53 4.76 -13.21
C LEU A 25 -4.01 4.62 -13.54
N TYR A 26 -4.79 5.68 -13.35
CA TYR A 26 -6.22 5.69 -13.65
C TYR A 26 -6.51 5.54 -15.15
N GLU A 27 -5.64 6.04 -16.00
CA GLU A 27 -5.71 5.87 -17.47
C GLU A 27 -5.35 4.45 -17.92
N SER A 28 -4.61 3.69 -17.10
CA SER A 28 -4.18 2.32 -17.41
C SER A 28 -5.27 1.26 -17.15
N GLY A 29 -6.30 1.58 -16.37
CA GLY A 29 -7.39 0.66 -16.03
C GLY A 29 -8.07 0.97 -14.71
N THR A 30 -8.99 0.09 -14.29
CA THR A 30 -9.78 0.25 -13.07
C THR A 30 -9.51 -0.88 -12.07
N THR A 31 -9.78 -0.63 -10.79
CA THR A 31 -9.69 -1.63 -9.73
C THR A 31 -10.71 -2.77 -9.89
N GLU A 32 -11.81 -2.52 -10.60
CA GLU A 32 -12.89 -3.51 -10.83
C GLU A 32 -12.40 -4.73 -11.64
N SER A 33 -11.40 -4.52 -12.49
CA SER A 33 -10.78 -5.60 -13.28
C SER A 33 -9.68 -6.35 -12.53
N THR A 34 -9.40 -6.02 -11.27
CA THR A 34 -8.30 -6.60 -10.49
C THR A 34 -8.78 -7.55 -9.39
N GLY A 35 -7.86 -8.21 -8.71
CA GLY A 35 -8.14 -9.04 -7.54
C GLY A 35 -8.37 -8.26 -6.23
N TYR A 36 -8.57 -6.92 -6.31
CA TYR A 36 -8.66 -6.03 -5.17
C TYR A 36 -9.72 -6.42 -4.14
N ASP A 37 -10.95 -6.70 -4.57
CA ASP A 37 -12.05 -7.03 -3.66
C ASP A 37 -11.74 -8.28 -2.84
N LYS A 38 -11.25 -9.34 -3.49
CA LYS A 38 -10.84 -10.59 -2.82
C LYS A 38 -9.66 -10.40 -1.88
N PHE A 39 -8.79 -9.43 -2.17
CA PHE A 39 -7.70 -9.06 -1.30
C PHE A 39 -8.24 -8.30 -0.08
N TYR A 40 -9.04 -7.24 -0.31
CA TYR A 40 -9.57 -6.39 0.75
C TYR A 40 -10.45 -7.15 1.75
N GLU A 41 -11.27 -8.09 1.28
CA GLU A 41 -12.12 -8.94 2.15
C GLU A 41 -11.37 -9.66 3.26
N LYS A 42 -10.07 -9.91 3.09
CA LYS A 42 -9.22 -10.60 4.07
C LYS A 42 -8.59 -9.66 5.08
N MET A 43 -8.69 -8.35 4.89
CA MET A 43 -7.99 -7.36 5.70
C MET A 43 -8.81 -6.96 6.93
N ASP A 44 -8.15 -6.83 8.07
CA ASP A 44 -8.72 -6.36 9.33
C ASP A 44 -8.33 -4.89 9.60
N ILE A 45 -7.14 -4.50 9.17
CA ILE A 45 -6.55 -3.20 9.47
C ILE A 45 -5.94 -2.63 8.19
N VAL A 46 -6.19 -1.35 7.96
CA VAL A 46 -5.60 -0.57 6.87
C VAL A 46 -4.73 0.52 7.46
N VAL A 47 -3.51 0.66 6.94
CA VAL A 47 -2.54 1.66 7.38
C VAL A 47 -2.02 2.43 6.18
N MET A 48 -2.07 3.76 6.26
CA MET A 48 -1.59 4.64 5.20
C MET A 48 -0.93 5.90 5.74
N GLY A 49 -0.09 6.50 4.92
CA GLY A 49 0.49 7.81 5.18
C GLY A 49 -0.47 8.94 4.80
N ARG A 50 -0.22 10.14 5.33
CA ARG A 50 -1.05 11.33 5.09
C ARG A 50 -1.22 11.68 3.62
N LYS A 51 -0.16 11.58 2.81
CA LYS A 51 -0.24 11.87 1.37
C LYS A 51 -1.16 10.90 0.64
N THR A 52 -1.05 9.62 0.94
CA THR A 52 -1.94 8.58 0.39
C THR A 52 -3.39 8.84 0.77
N PHE A 53 -3.65 9.20 2.02
CA PHE A 53 -4.99 9.57 2.49
C PHE A 53 -5.55 10.79 1.73
N ASN A 54 -4.72 11.81 1.49
CA ASN A 54 -5.13 12.99 0.72
C ASN A 54 -5.50 12.65 -0.74
N GLU A 55 -4.83 11.68 -1.37
CA GLU A 55 -5.20 11.23 -2.72
C GLU A 55 -6.58 10.55 -2.71
N ILE A 56 -6.88 9.75 -1.69
CA ILE A 56 -8.19 9.12 -1.53
C ILE A 56 -9.30 10.16 -1.37
N LEU A 57 -9.05 11.24 -0.61
CA LEU A 57 -9.99 12.36 -0.45
C LEU A 57 -10.37 13.03 -1.79
N LYS A 58 -9.48 13.02 -2.78
CA LYS A 58 -9.77 13.61 -4.11
C LYS A 58 -10.77 12.77 -4.92
N VAL A 59 -10.83 11.47 -4.67
CA VAL A 59 -11.68 10.55 -5.44
C VAL A 59 -13.01 10.21 -4.74
N GLY A 60 -13.14 10.52 -3.44
CA GLY A 60 -14.39 10.28 -2.73
C GLY A 60 -14.27 10.34 -1.22
N LYS A 61 -15.29 9.85 -0.52
CA LYS A 61 -15.28 9.77 0.94
C LYS A 61 -14.48 8.54 1.37
N PRO A 62 -13.38 8.70 2.13
CA PRO A 62 -12.46 7.61 2.46
C PRO A 62 -13.11 6.41 3.13
N TYR A 63 -14.09 6.60 4.02
CA TYR A 63 -14.78 5.51 4.72
C TYR A 63 -15.54 4.56 3.76
N GLN A 64 -15.94 5.04 2.58
CA GLN A 64 -16.62 4.21 1.57
C GLN A 64 -15.68 3.20 0.92
N PHE A 65 -14.39 3.50 0.87
CA PHE A 65 -13.37 2.59 0.34
C PHE A 65 -12.92 1.55 1.36
N TYR A 66 -13.03 1.86 2.67
CA TYR A 66 -12.54 1.00 3.75
C TYR A 66 -13.57 0.78 4.86
N PRO A 67 -14.81 0.32 4.52
CA PRO A 67 -15.91 0.27 5.49
C PRO A 67 -15.78 -0.83 6.54
N LYS A 68 -15.01 -1.89 6.26
CA LYS A 68 -14.95 -3.10 7.10
C LYS A 68 -13.71 -3.16 8.01
N THR A 69 -12.73 -2.28 7.80
CA THR A 69 -11.43 -2.33 8.47
C THR A 69 -11.27 -1.25 9.53
N LYS A 70 -10.32 -1.45 10.45
CA LYS A 70 -9.82 -0.37 11.31
C LYS A 70 -8.77 0.41 10.53
N ASN A 71 -8.99 1.70 10.32
CA ASN A 71 -8.16 2.49 9.42
C ASN A 71 -7.31 3.50 10.20
N TYR A 72 -6.01 3.52 9.91
CA TYR A 72 -5.04 4.39 10.55
C TYR A 72 -4.29 5.23 9.51
N VAL A 73 -4.19 6.53 9.79
CA VAL A 73 -3.41 7.48 8.99
C VAL A 73 -2.24 7.99 9.82
N PHE A 74 -1.04 7.76 9.33
CA PHE A 74 0.19 8.26 9.93
C PHE A 74 0.44 9.69 9.50
N THR A 75 0.51 10.60 10.47
CA THR A 75 0.66 12.03 10.25
C THR A 75 1.20 12.73 11.50
N SER A 76 1.92 13.83 11.33
CA SER A 76 2.28 14.72 12.44
C SER A 76 1.09 15.52 12.99
N ASP A 77 0.05 15.75 12.18
CA ASP A 77 -1.17 16.43 12.58
C ASP A 77 -2.25 15.42 12.98
N THR A 78 -2.40 15.23 14.28
CA THR A 78 -3.41 14.34 14.87
C THR A 78 -4.71 15.05 15.23
N THR A 79 -4.86 16.33 14.86
CA THR A 79 -6.10 17.09 15.10
C THR A 79 -7.18 16.82 14.06
N ILE A 80 -6.79 16.25 12.92
CA ILE A 80 -7.67 15.91 11.81
C ILE A 80 -8.71 14.90 12.26
N ARG A 81 -9.92 15.03 11.73
CA ARG A 81 -11.02 14.10 11.97
C ARG A 81 -11.63 13.70 10.64
N GLU A 82 -11.74 12.41 10.43
CA GLU A 82 -12.47 11.80 9.29
C GLU A 82 -13.16 10.54 9.79
N GLU A 83 -14.40 10.34 9.36
CA GLU A 83 -15.20 9.17 9.75
C GLU A 83 -14.49 7.87 9.37
N GLY A 84 -14.44 6.93 10.31
CA GLY A 84 -13.83 5.62 10.10
C GLY A 84 -12.30 5.60 10.17
N PHE A 85 -11.62 6.74 10.44
CA PHE A 85 -10.16 6.84 10.49
C PHE A 85 -9.63 7.36 11.81
N LYS A 86 -8.47 6.81 12.22
CA LYS A 86 -7.67 7.32 13.34
C LYS A 86 -6.36 7.92 12.82
N PHE A 87 -6.11 9.16 13.20
CA PHE A 87 -4.89 9.89 12.86
C PHE A 87 -3.90 9.76 14.01
N ILE A 88 -2.71 9.23 13.72
CA ILE A 88 -1.71 8.89 14.73
C ILE A 88 -0.33 9.42 14.34
N ASN A 89 0.44 9.84 15.37
CA ASN A 89 1.82 10.28 15.23
C ASN A 89 2.71 9.40 16.11
N GLN A 90 3.24 8.34 15.51
CA GLN A 90 4.16 7.43 16.17
C GLN A 90 5.01 6.68 15.14
N ASP A 91 6.00 5.94 15.59
CA ASP A 91 6.79 5.07 14.73
C ASP A 91 5.94 3.92 14.19
N VAL A 92 5.98 3.71 12.85
CA VAL A 92 5.15 2.68 12.20
C VAL A 92 5.60 1.27 12.54
N VAL A 93 6.90 1.05 12.73
CA VAL A 93 7.46 -0.26 13.07
C VAL A 93 6.98 -0.69 14.45
N GLU A 94 7.08 0.22 15.42
CA GLU A 94 6.61 -0.03 16.78
C GLU A 94 5.08 -0.20 16.81
N PHE A 95 4.34 0.60 16.07
CA PHE A 95 2.88 0.44 15.96
C PHE A 95 2.49 -0.96 15.47
N ILE A 96 3.07 -1.41 14.35
CA ILE A 96 2.75 -2.73 13.79
C ILE A 96 3.05 -3.86 14.79
N LYS A 97 4.13 -3.75 15.55
CA LYS A 97 4.48 -4.73 16.58
C LYS A 97 3.46 -4.83 17.74
N THR A 98 2.71 -3.75 18.01
CA THR A 98 1.69 -3.73 19.08
C THR A 98 0.36 -4.35 18.66
N LEU A 99 0.14 -4.58 17.37
CA LEU A 99 -1.13 -5.07 16.86
C LEU A 99 -1.35 -6.56 17.17
N ASP A 100 -2.62 -6.95 17.21
CA ASP A 100 -3.04 -8.34 17.47
C ASP A 100 -2.43 -9.30 16.44
N LYS A 101 -1.79 -10.35 16.95
CA LYS A 101 -1.10 -11.37 16.15
C LYS A 101 -2.01 -12.18 15.22
N ASN A 102 -3.34 -12.09 15.39
CA ASN A 102 -4.31 -12.79 14.56
C ASN A 102 -4.92 -11.91 13.44
N LYS A 103 -4.39 -10.69 13.25
CA LYS A 103 -4.94 -9.73 12.29
C LYS A 103 -4.14 -9.66 10.99
N ASN A 104 -4.85 -9.43 9.89
CA ASN A 104 -4.27 -9.10 8.60
C ASN A 104 -4.22 -7.59 8.43
N ILE A 105 -3.03 -7.07 8.17
CA ILE A 105 -2.74 -5.64 8.10
C ILE A 105 -2.33 -5.29 6.68
N TRP A 106 -3.05 -4.40 6.05
CA TRP A 106 -2.68 -3.86 4.74
C TRP A 106 -2.00 -2.50 4.89
N ILE A 107 -0.77 -2.41 4.43
CA ILE A 107 -0.04 -1.16 4.26
C ILE A 107 -0.31 -0.66 2.83
N VAL A 108 -1.15 0.36 2.73
CA VAL A 108 -1.50 0.98 1.43
C VAL A 108 -0.30 1.72 0.85
N GLY A 109 0.50 2.34 1.71
CA GLY A 109 1.65 3.18 1.37
C GLY A 109 1.56 4.53 2.09
N GLY A 110 2.32 5.60 1.74
CA GLY A 110 3.40 5.68 0.75
C GLY A 110 4.72 5.07 1.18
N ASN A 111 5.74 5.34 0.37
CA ASN A 111 7.07 4.76 0.55
C ASN A 111 7.71 5.07 1.92
N THR A 112 7.37 6.19 2.55
CA THR A 112 7.82 6.55 3.91
C THR A 112 7.37 5.57 5.00
N LEU A 113 6.29 4.82 4.76
CA LEU A 113 5.86 3.72 5.63
C LEU A 113 6.42 2.39 5.16
N VAL A 114 6.51 2.20 3.84
CA VAL A 114 6.98 0.93 3.25
C VAL A 114 8.46 0.70 3.56
N ALA A 115 9.32 1.70 3.39
CA ALA A 115 10.76 1.55 3.57
C ALA A 115 11.17 1.08 4.99
N PRO A 116 10.72 1.72 6.10
CA PRO A 116 11.07 1.25 7.44
C PRO A 116 10.51 -0.14 7.75
N LEU A 117 9.33 -0.48 7.25
CA LEU A 117 8.76 -1.83 7.44
C LEU A 117 9.57 -2.89 6.68
N LEU A 118 10.07 -2.58 5.48
CA LEU A 118 10.99 -3.43 4.76
C LEU A 118 12.32 -3.58 5.51
N ASP A 119 12.89 -2.48 6.00
CA ASP A 119 14.15 -2.50 6.75
C ASP A 119 14.07 -3.40 7.99
N HIS A 120 12.92 -3.44 8.66
CA HIS A 120 12.67 -4.28 9.83
C HIS A 120 12.04 -5.65 9.50
N ASP A 121 12.01 -6.01 8.21
CA ASP A 121 11.54 -7.33 7.75
C ASP A 121 10.10 -7.68 8.17
N LEU A 122 9.21 -6.70 8.13
CA LEU A 122 7.83 -6.83 8.62
C LEU A 122 6.80 -7.18 7.55
N PHE A 123 7.14 -7.15 6.26
CA PHE A 123 6.22 -7.61 5.22
C PHE A 123 6.27 -9.12 5.06
N ASP A 124 5.11 -9.77 5.20
CA ASP A 124 4.94 -11.20 4.97
C ASP A 124 4.54 -11.49 3.52
N VAL A 125 3.72 -10.63 2.93
CA VAL A 125 3.17 -10.81 1.58
C VAL A 125 3.14 -9.50 0.82
N MET A 126 3.56 -9.53 -0.44
CA MET A 126 3.47 -8.38 -1.34
C MET A 126 2.67 -8.73 -2.58
N TYR A 127 1.62 -7.96 -2.84
CA TYR A 127 0.87 -7.91 -4.09
C TYR A 127 1.36 -6.69 -4.86
N ILE A 128 2.11 -6.91 -5.91
CA ILE A 128 2.68 -5.84 -6.72
C ILE A 128 2.05 -5.90 -8.10
N GLN A 129 1.24 -4.92 -8.42
CA GLN A 129 0.72 -4.72 -9.76
C GLN A 129 1.68 -3.85 -10.56
N ILE A 130 1.86 -4.17 -11.82
CA ILE A 130 2.71 -3.44 -12.75
C ILE A 130 1.84 -2.95 -13.89
N ALA A 131 1.73 -1.64 -14.04
CA ALA A 131 1.07 -1.00 -15.16
C ALA A 131 2.03 -0.88 -16.36
N PRO A 132 1.54 -0.92 -17.60
CA PRO A 132 2.37 -0.86 -18.81
C PRO A 132 2.79 0.58 -19.15
N VAL A 133 3.32 1.31 -18.18
CA VAL A 133 3.70 2.71 -18.27
C VAL A 133 5.13 2.92 -17.78
N LEU A 134 5.92 3.68 -18.50
CA LEU A 134 7.23 4.18 -18.08
C LEU A 134 7.08 5.65 -17.66
N LEU A 135 7.45 5.98 -16.42
CA LEU A 135 7.44 7.35 -15.93
C LEU A 135 8.78 8.07 -16.13
N GLY A 136 9.87 7.32 -16.25
CA GLY A 136 11.24 7.85 -16.35
C GLY A 136 11.80 8.40 -15.04
N GLU A 137 10.96 9.06 -14.25
CA GLU A 137 11.27 9.57 -12.92
C GLU A 137 10.02 9.60 -12.04
N GLY A 138 10.17 9.53 -10.73
CA GLY A 138 9.03 9.52 -9.82
C GLY A 138 9.40 9.12 -8.39
N ILE A 139 8.37 8.74 -7.63
CA ILE A 139 8.51 8.25 -6.26
C ILE A 139 8.64 6.73 -6.32
N PRO A 140 9.82 6.16 -6.05
CA PRO A 140 10.02 4.72 -6.14
C PRO A 140 9.26 3.99 -5.01
N LEU A 141 8.80 2.77 -5.30
CA LEU A 141 8.22 1.91 -4.26
C LEU A 141 9.28 1.49 -3.23
N PHE A 142 10.45 1.07 -3.70
CA PHE A 142 11.49 0.52 -2.84
C PHE A 142 12.61 1.53 -2.62
N THR A 143 12.75 2.00 -1.37
CA THR A 143 13.79 2.93 -0.92
C THR A 143 14.46 2.46 0.38
N GLN A 144 14.30 1.17 0.70
CA GLN A 144 14.91 0.57 1.89
C GLN A 144 16.45 0.68 1.84
N LYS A 145 17.03 0.77 3.03
CA LYS A 145 18.50 0.86 3.22
C LYS A 145 19.11 -0.45 3.70
N SER A 146 18.27 -1.43 4.01
CA SER A 146 18.69 -2.70 4.57
C SER A 146 19.33 -3.62 3.52
N GLN A 147 19.89 -4.72 4.03
CA GLN A 147 20.55 -5.75 3.25
C GLN A 147 19.60 -6.45 2.26
N LEU A 148 20.19 -7.27 1.39
CA LEU A 148 19.48 -8.12 0.44
C LEU A 148 18.36 -8.93 1.11
N LYS A 149 17.15 -8.82 0.58
CA LYS A 149 15.97 -9.60 1.00
C LYS A 149 15.52 -10.51 -0.14
N ARG A 150 15.06 -11.69 0.21
CA ARG A 150 14.53 -12.66 -0.76
C ARG A 150 13.08 -12.99 -0.45
N TYR A 151 12.28 -12.93 -1.49
CA TYR A 151 10.88 -13.35 -1.48
C TYR A 151 10.70 -14.52 -2.43
N GLU A 152 9.65 -15.30 -2.23
CA GLU A 152 9.26 -16.38 -3.10
C GLU A 152 8.04 -15.95 -3.92
N LEU A 153 8.14 -16.02 -5.25
CA LEU A 153 7.01 -15.79 -6.14
C LEU A 153 6.01 -16.95 -6.01
N LYS A 154 4.80 -16.64 -5.56
CA LYS A 154 3.73 -17.64 -5.36
C LYS A 154 2.73 -17.66 -6.50
N LYS A 155 2.38 -16.49 -7.04
CA LYS A 155 1.38 -16.38 -8.12
C LYS A 155 1.72 -15.23 -9.07
N VAL A 156 1.27 -15.40 -10.30
CA VAL A 156 1.24 -14.35 -11.32
C VAL A 156 -0.17 -14.32 -11.89
N HIS A 157 -0.75 -13.15 -11.94
CA HIS A 157 -2.04 -12.93 -12.57
C HIS A 157 -1.92 -11.83 -13.63
N GLN A 158 -2.72 -11.94 -14.65
CA GLN A 158 -2.95 -10.86 -15.60
C GLN A 158 -4.37 -10.33 -15.39
N TYR A 159 -4.48 -9.04 -15.19
CA TYR A 159 -5.74 -8.32 -15.08
C TYR A 159 -5.76 -7.22 -16.14
N ASP A 160 -6.40 -7.49 -17.26
CA ASP A 160 -6.38 -6.63 -18.44
C ASP A 160 -4.93 -6.28 -18.84
N GLN A 161 -4.47 -5.04 -18.67
CA GLN A 161 -3.12 -4.59 -19.00
C GLN A 161 -2.14 -4.69 -17.81
N PHE A 162 -2.62 -5.08 -16.61
CA PHE A 162 -1.77 -5.18 -15.43
C PHE A 162 -1.22 -6.59 -15.24
N ALA A 163 0.07 -6.68 -14.91
CA ALA A 163 0.65 -7.89 -14.35
C ALA A 163 0.62 -7.78 -12.80
N GLU A 164 0.05 -8.77 -12.11
CA GLU A 164 0.11 -8.86 -10.65
C GLU A 164 1.04 -9.98 -10.23
N LEU A 165 2.00 -9.64 -9.39
CA LEU A 165 2.97 -10.57 -8.81
C LEU A 165 2.70 -10.68 -7.31
N ILE A 166 2.52 -11.92 -6.82
CA ILE A 166 2.30 -12.19 -5.40
C ILE A 166 3.52 -12.88 -4.83
N TYR A 167 4.21 -12.17 -3.94
CA TYR A 167 5.41 -12.63 -3.26
C TYR A 167 5.16 -12.87 -1.79
N TYR A 168 5.76 -13.94 -1.27
CA TYR A 168 5.79 -14.26 0.15
C TYR A 168 7.23 -14.14 0.67
N LYS A 169 7.35 -13.67 1.89
CA LYS A 169 8.60 -13.69 2.63
C LYS A 169 9.12 -15.14 2.74
N LYS A 170 10.44 -15.33 2.54
CA LYS A 170 11.14 -16.61 2.77
C LYS A 170 11.49 -16.79 4.24
#